data_4a7f8df60a4d22c86d4ac40c363c44e4
#
_entry.id   4a7f8df60a4d22c86d4ac40c363c44e4
#
_cell.length_a   1.000
_cell.length_b   1.000
_cell.length_c   1.000
_cell.angle_alpha   90.00
_cell.angle_beta   90.00
_cell.angle_gamma   90.00
#
_symmetry.space_group_name_H-M   'P 1'
#
loop_
_entity.id
_entity.type
_entity.pdbx_description
1 polymer ?
#
loop_
_entity_poly.entity_id
_entity_poly.type
_entity_poly.pdbx_seq_one_letter_code
_entity_poly.pdbx_strand_id
1 'polypeptide(L)'
;MMEHGMRRPQSGLRLDLRVKARPENVSAVRRAIEALDLAPALIEDAKLLVSELVTNSIRHAGLGPEDDIVIAVSWSGRVLRAIVWDRTIDATLSPVAGAFRPPPGAESGWGLFLVDHIASRWGTSLDRRAGYWLELEPAPEPPMD
;
A
#
# COMPACT_ATOMS: atom_id res chain seq x y z
N MET A 1 13.64 0.58 -32.45
CA MET A 1 13.30 0.85 -32.00
C MET A 1 13.01 1.12 -31.23
N MET A 2 12.73 1.39 -31.02
CA MET A 2 12.41 1.62 -30.30
C MET A 2 11.71 1.95 -29.76
N GLU A 3 11.19 2.15 -29.76
CA GLU A 3 10.50 2.53 -29.25
C GLU A 3 10.26 2.48 -28.16
N HIS A 4 10.70 2.45 -27.64
CA HIS A 4 10.59 2.41 -26.44
C HIS A 4 10.51 3.42 -25.77
N GLY A 5 11.05 4.09 -26.10
CA GLY A 5 10.98 5.17 -25.36
C GLY A 5 9.69 5.68 -25.23
N MET A 6 8.98 5.47 -26.08
CA MET A 6 7.78 5.96 -26.04
C MET A 6 6.88 5.39 -25.23
N ARG A 7 7.16 4.60 -24.49
CA ARG A 7 6.29 4.05 -23.77
C ARG A 7 5.58 4.90 -22.99
N ARG A 8 4.44 4.72 -22.88
CA ARG A 8 3.70 5.40 -22.12
C ARG A 8 3.74 4.88 -20.83
N PRO A 9 3.46 5.56 -19.99
CA PRO A 9 3.41 5.32 -18.68
C PRO A 9 2.61 4.31 -18.41
N GLN A 10 2.97 3.50 -18.36
CA GLN A 10 2.91 2.71 -17.78
C GLN A 10 1.82 2.03 -17.34
N SER A 11 0.83 2.00 -18.08
CA SER A 11 -0.21 1.16 -17.90
C SER A 11 0.40 -0.19 -17.82
N GLY A 12 0.06 -0.98 -16.87
CA GLY A 12 0.62 -2.29 -16.70
C GLY A 12 1.85 -2.40 -15.85
N LEU A 13 2.34 -1.28 -15.33
CA LEU A 13 3.46 -1.34 -14.42
C LEU A 13 3.08 -2.11 -13.18
N ARG A 14 4.00 -2.93 -12.70
CA ARG A 14 3.71 -3.79 -11.56
C ARG A 14 4.94 -4.03 -10.72
N LEU A 15 4.75 -4.09 -9.42
CA LEU A 15 5.79 -4.40 -8.46
C LEU A 15 5.27 -5.48 -7.53
N ASP A 16 6.01 -6.58 -7.39
CA ASP A 16 5.65 -7.64 -6.46
C ASP A 16 6.81 -7.84 -5.51
N LEU A 17 6.52 -7.85 -4.21
CA LEU A 17 7.53 -8.03 -3.19
C LEU A 17 7.08 -9.05 -2.18
N ARG A 18 8.04 -9.73 -1.58
CA ARG A 18 7.80 -10.61 -0.45
C ARG A 18 8.88 -10.31 0.56
N VAL A 19 8.51 -9.91 1.76
CA VAL A 19 9.46 -9.58 2.81
C VAL A 19 9.08 -10.29 4.09
N LYS A 20 10.06 -10.53 4.94
CA LYS A 20 9.77 -11.07 6.27
C LYS A 20 9.14 -9.99 7.13
N ALA A 21 8.32 -10.42 8.08
CA ALA A 21 7.56 -9.50 8.92
C ALA A 21 8.43 -8.92 10.02
N ARG A 22 9.39 -8.11 9.62
CA ARG A 22 10.33 -7.45 10.53
C ARG A 22 10.29 -5.96 10.28
N PRO A 23 10.31 -5.15 11.33
CA PRO A 23 10.22 -3.69 11.15
C PRO A 23 11.28 -3.13 10.22
N GLU A 24 12.49 -3.70 10.24
CA GLU A 24 13.57 -3.18 9.39
C GLU A 24 13.29 -3.38 7.91
N ASN A 25 12.35 -4.25 7.55
CA ASN A 25 12.04 -4.48 6.14
C ASN A 25 11.10 -3.46 5.56
N VAL A 26 10.52 -2.59 6.39
CA VAL A 26 9.65 -1.52 5.88
C VAL A 26 10.45 -0.60 4.97
N SER A 27 11.70 -0.32 5.30
CA SER A 27 12.50 0.56 4.47
C SER A 27 12.77 -0.05 3.09
N ALA A 28 12.90 -1.36 3.00
CA ALA A 28 13.08 -2.01 1.70
C ALA A 28 11.84 -1.86 0.83
N VAL A 29 10.67 -1.96 1.44
CA VAL A 29 9.41 -1.76 0.72
C VAL A 29 9.33 -0.34 0.19
N ARG A 30 9.69 0.64 1.01
CA ARG A 30 9.66 2.03 0.59
C ARG A 30 10.62 2.29 -0.56
N ARG A 31 11.81 1.73 -0.50
CA ARG A 31 12.79 1.92 -1.57
C ARG A 31 12.30 1.30 -2.88
N ALA A 32 11.64 0.16 -2.81
CA ALA A 32 11.12 -0.48 -4.01
C ALA A 32 10.04 0.38 -4.67
N ILE A 33 9.17 1.00 -3.86
CA ILE A 33 8.13 1.88 -4.39
C ILE A 33 8.77 3.14 -4.97
N GLU A 34 9.78 3.67 -4.29
CA GLU A 34 10.44 4.87 -4.74
C GLU A 34 11.09 4.70 -6.11
N ALA A 35 11.46 3.48 -6.46
CA ALA A 35 12.09 3.21 -7.74
C ALA A 35 11.09 3.09 -8.89
N LEU A 36 9.81 3.16 -8.63
CA LEU A 36 8.83 3.05 -9.70
C LEU A 36 8.79 4.33 -10.53
N ASP A 37 8.52 4.18 -11.81
CA ASP A 37 8.46 5.32 -12.72
C ASP A 37 7.05 5.92 -12.70
N LEU A 38 6.77 6.67 -11.66
CA LEU A 38 5.46 7.31 -11.47
C LEU A 38 5.67 8.73 -11.00
N ALA A 39 4.61 9.51 -11.04
CA ALA A 39 4.68 10.90 -10.61
C ALA A 39 5.14 11.00 -9.16
N PRO A 40 5.98 11.96 -8.81
CA PRO A 40 6.52 12.05 -7.46
C PRO A 40 5.46 12.12 -6.36
N ALA A 41 4.38 12.86 -6.57
CA ALA A 41 3.34 12.95 -5.56
C ALA A 41 2.68 11.61 -5.32
N LEU A 42 2.48 10.84 -6.37
CA LEU A 42 1.89 9.51 -6.25
C LEU A 42 2.84 8.56 -5.52
N ILE A 43 4.12 8.65 -5.82
CA ILE A 43 5.14 7.86 -5.14
C ILE A 43 5.15 8.16 -3.64
N GLU A 44 5.08 9.44 -3.26
CA GLU A 44 5.12 9.79 -1.86
C GLU A 44 3.89 9.25 -1.11
N ASP A 45 2.72 9.36 -1.70
CA ASP A 45 1.53 8.81 -1.08
C ASP A 45 1.60 7.28 -1.01
N ALA A 46 2.06 6.64 -2.05
CA ALA A 46 2.18 5.19 -2.06
C ALA A 46 3.17 4.71 -1.01
N LYS A 47 4.31 5.38 -0.89
CA LYS A 47 5.31 5.02 0.12
C LYS A 47 4.70 5.13 1.52
N LEU A 48 4.01 6.21 1.77
CA LEU A 48 3.42 6.42 3.08
C LEU A 48 2.38 5.36 3.39
N LEU A 49 1.42 5.18 2.49
CA LEU A 49 0.30 4.31 2.80
C LEU A 49 0.66 2.83 2.80
N VAL A 50 1.48 2.39 1.87
CA VAL A 50 1.90 0.99 1.85
C VAL A 50 2.75 0.69 3.10
N SER A 51 3.61 1.63 3.50
CA SER A 51 4.41 1.45 4.71
C SER A 51 3.52 1.31 5.93
N GLU A 52 2.44 2.07 6.00
CA GLU A 52 1.51 1.98 7.11
C GLU A 52 0.80 0.64 7.12
N LEU A 53 0.41 0.13 5.95
CA LEU A 53 -0.24 -1.17 5.89
C LEU A 53 0.72 -2.30 6.29
N VAL A 54 1.96 -2.24 5.84
CA VAL A 54 2.95 -3.24 6.20
C VAL A 54 3.23 -3.20 7.70
N THR A 55 3.40 -2.00 8.25
CA THR A 55 3.64 -1.84 9.68
C THR A 55 2.46 -2.37 10.48
N ASN A 56 1.25 -2.11 9.99
CA ASN A 56 0.06 -2.59 10.65
C ASN A 56 0.03 -4.13 10.65
N SER A 57 0.40 -4.75 9.56
CA SER A 57 0.47 -6.21 9.51
C SER A 57 1.50 -6.74 10.49
N ILE A 58 2.66 -6.12 10.57
CA ILE A 58 3.70 -6.55 11.49
C ILE A 58 3.24 -6.44 12.94
N ARG A 59 2.54 -5.37 13.27
CA ARG A 59 2.16 -5.15 14.66
C ARG A 59 0.93 -5.91 15.11
N HIS A 60 -0.02 -6.10 14.22
CA HIS A 60 -1.34 -6.53 14.65
C HIS A 60 -1.81 -7.86 14.08
N ALA A 61 -1.05 -8.49 13.22
CA ALA A 61 -1.49 -9.74 12.62
C ALA A 61 -0.95 -10.97 13.33
N GLY A 62 -0.22 -10.80 14.41
CA GLY A 62 0.33 -11.93 15.15
C GLY A 62 1.45 -12.64 14.44
N LEU A 63 2.16 -11.93 13.54
CA LEU A 63 3.20 -12.54 12.75
C LEU A 63 4.48 -12.71 13.51
N GLY A 64 5.17 -13.80 13.24
CA GLY A 64 6.55 -13.96 13.72
C GLY A 64 7.52 -13.39 12.71
N PRO A 65 8.79 -13.22 13.11
CA PRO A 65 9.78 -12.59 12.23
C PRO A 65 10.16 -13.40 11.01
N GLU A 66 9.74 -14.66 10.95
CA GLU A 66 9.98 -15.48 9.77
C GLU A 66 8.76 -15.57 8.85
N ASP A 67 7.66 -14.97 9.24
CA ASP A 67 6.46 -14.98 8.40
C ASP A 67 6.61 -13.98 7.27
N ASP A 68 6.01 -14.27 6.14
CA ASP A 68 6.11 -13.44 4.96
C ASP A 68 4.96 -12.46 4.84
N ILE A 69 5.25 -11.28 4.37
CA ILE A 69 4.25 -10.31 3.94
C ILE A 69 4.44 -10.13 2.46
N VAL A 70 3.35 -10.19 1.70
CA VAL A 70 3.40 -10.03 0.26
C VAL A 70 2.78 -8.69 -0.10
N ILE A 71 3.48 -7.93 -0.92
CA ILE A 71 3.03 -6.62 -1.36
C ILE A 71 2.97 -6.63 -2.88
N ALA A 72 1.85 -6.20 -3.42
CA ALA A 72 1.69 -6.06 -4.86
C ALA A 72 1.21 -4.66 -5.17
N VAL A 73 1.90 -3.96 -6.04
CA VAL A 73 1.54 -2.61 -6.45
C VAL A 73 1.39 -2.63 -7.96
N SER A 74 0.32 -2.07 -8.46
CA SER A 74 0.10 -2.02 -9.90
C SER A 74 -0.42 -0.64 -10.29
N TRP A 75 -0.13 -0.25 -11.51
CA TRP A 75 -0.55 1.04 -12.05
C TRP A 75 -1.25 0.80 -13.38
N SER A 76 -2.48 1.24 -13.48
CA SER A 76 -3.27 1.02 -14.68
C SER A 76 -3.13 2.13 -15.71
N GLY A 77 -2.36 3.14 -15.42
CA GLY A 77 -2.32 4.37 -16.21
C GLY A 77 -3.23 5.42 -15.62
N ARG A 78 -4.04 5.05 -14.61
CA ARG A 78 -4.99 5.94 -14.04
C ARG A 78 -5.11 5.75 -12.54
N VAL A 79 -5.01 4.55 -12.04
CA VAL A 79 -5.17 4.25 -10.63
C VAL A 79 -4.01 3.39 -10.19
N LEU A 80 -3.42 3.74 -9.06
CA LEU A 80 -2.44 2.89 -8.42
C LEU A 80 -3.18 2.02 -7.41
N ARG A 81 -2.99 0.72 -7.50
CA ARG A 81 -3.59 -0.22 -6.57
C ARG A 81 -2.50 -0.94 -5.82
N ALA A 82 -2.61 -1.02 -4.52
CA ALA A 82 -1.67 -1.74 -3.69
C ALA A 82 -2.40 -2.76 -2.84
N ILE A 83 -1.81 -3.92 -2.69
CA ILE A 83 -2.35 -4.97 -1.85
C ILE A 83 -1.24 -5.42 -0.93
N VAL A 84 -1.56 -5.54 0.36
CA VAL A 84 -0.63 -6.05 1.36
C VAL A 84 -1.34 -7.18 2.07
N TRP A 85 -0.78 -8.38 1.99
CA TRP A 85 -1.43 -9.50 2.66
C TRP A 85 -0.42 -10.48 3.23
N ASP A 86 -0.88 -11.26 4.20
CA ASP A 86 -0.09 -12.32 4.78
C ASP A 86 -0.99 -13.49 5.11
N ARG A 87 -0.40 -14.64 5.30
CA ARG A 87 -1.18 -15.82 5.44
C ARG A 87 -1.69 -16.08 6.80
N THR A 88 -1.24 -15.33 7.79
CA THR A 88 -1.60 -15.61 9.16
C THR A 88 -2.70 -14.70 9.69
N ILE A 89 -3.16 -13.72 8.91
CA ILE A 89 -4.24 -12.87 9.35
C ILE A 89 -5.50 -13.69 9.46
N ASP A 90 -6.11 -13.62 10.63
CA ASP A 90 -7.36 -14.32 10.85
C ASP A 90 -8.48 -13.49 10.26
N ALA A 91 -9.17 -14.04 9.29
CA ALA A 91 -10.23 -13.30 8.60
C ALA A 91 -11.33 -12.84 9.55
N THR A 92 -11.54 -13.56 10.64
CA THR A 92 -12.58 -13.15 11.59
C THR A 92 -12.20 -11.92 12.39
N LEU A 93 -10.93 -11.54 12.35
CA LEU A 93 -10.46 -10.40 13.09
C LEU A 93 -10.19 -9.21 12.19
N SER A 94 -10.57 -9.30 10.94
CA SER A 94 -10.28 -8.21 10.00
C SER A 94 -11.03 -6.96 10.41
N PRO A 95 -10.37 -5.83 10.42
CA PRO A 95 -11.03 -4.59 10.80
C PRO A 95 -12.03 -4.14 9.74
N VAL A 96 -12.94 -3.30 10.15
CA VAL A 96 -13.94 -2.75 9.26
C VAL A 96 -13.43 -1.41 8.76
N ALA A 97 -13.56 -1.18 7.47
CA ALA A 97 -13.10 0.08 6.88
C ALA A 97 -13.77 1.27 7.55
N GLY A 98 -13.01 2.30 7.79
CA GLY A 98 -13.53 3.53 8.38
C GLY A 98 -13.55 3.56 9.89
N ALA A 99 -13.18 2.49 10.56
CA ALA A 99 -13.31 2.41 12.01
C ALA A 99 -11.98 2.50 12.73
N PHE A 100 -11.13 3.48 12.33
CA PHE A 100 -9.80 3.40 12.82
C PHE A 100 -9.24 4.65 13.43
N ARG A 101 -10.08 5.57 13.83
CA ARG A 101 -9.55 6.77 14.43
C ARG A 101 -9.01 6.43 15.80
N PRO A 102 -7.73 6.63 16.06
CA PRO A 102 -7.21 6.36 17.40
C PRO A 102 -7.73 7.40 18.40
N PRO A 103 -7.67 7.10 19.68
CA PRO A 103 -8.10 8.06 20.68
C PRO A 103 -7.21 9.30 20.66
N PRO A 104 -7.72 10.43 21.09
CA PRO A 104 -6.92 11.65 21.12
C PRO A 104 -5.65 11.43 21.94
N GLY A 105 -4.55 11.94 21.46
CA GLY A 105 -3.26 11.80 22.14
C GLY A 105 -2.55 10.48 21.89
N ALA A 106 -3.14 9.57 21.13
CA ALA A 106 -2.48 8.31 20.85
C ALA A 106 -1.25 8.54 19.98
N GLU A 107 -0.17 7.80 20.27
CA GLU A 107 1.04 7.89 19.47
C GLU A 107 1.11 6.81 18.43
N SER A 108 0.23 5.85 18.45
CA SER A 108 0.21 4.77 17.47
C SER A 108 -1.23 4.53 17.06
N GLY A 109 -1.43 3.69 16.06
CA GLY A 109 -2.76 3.42 15.57
C GLY A 109 -3.22 4.40 14.51
N TRP A 110 -2.35 5.31 14.05
CA TRP A 110 -2.73 6.29 13.07
C TRP A 110 -2.61 5.80 11.64
N GLY A 111 -1.98 4.64 11.42
CA GLY A 111 -1.74 4.15 10.07
C GLY A 111 -3.00 3.97 9.26
N LEU A 112 -3.99 3.25 9.79
CA LEU A 112 -5.23 3.04 9.06
C LEU A 112 -6.05 4.33 8.95
N PHE A 113 -5.91 5.22 9.93
CA PHE A 113 -6.54 6.52 9.84
C PHE A 113 -5.98 7.31 8.64
N LEU A 114 -4.66 7.26 8.43
CA LEU A 114 -4.05 7.92 7.29
C LEU A 114 -4.51 7.28 5.99
N VAL A 115 -4.58 5.96 5.95
CA VAL A 115 -5.06 5.26 4.76
C VAL A 115 -6.48 5.71 4.44
N ASP A 116 -7.33 5.80 5.46
CA ASP A 116 -8.72 6.19 5.26
C ASP A 116 -8.83 7.61 4.73
N HIS A 117 -7.92 8.50 5.11
CA HIS A 117 -7.98 9.89 4.69
C HIS A 117 -7.33 10.16 3.34
N ILE A 118 -6.30 9.41 2.99
CA ILE A 118 -5.52 9.72 1.81
C ILE A 118 -5.87 8.83 0.63
N ALA A 119 -6.16 7.55 0.88
CA ALA A 119 -6.49 6.64 -0.22
C ALA A 119 -7.82 7.06 -0.85
N SER A 120 -7.92 6.87 -2.14
CA SER A 120 -9.18 7.11 -2.83
C SER A 120 -10.21 6.08 -2.41
N ARG A 121 -9.77 4.84 -2.25
CA ARG A 121 -10.61 3.75 -1.75
C ARG A 121 -9.69 2.75 -1.06
N TRP A 122 -10.20 2.01 -0.10
CA TRP A 122 -9.44 0.97 0.54
C TRP A 122 -10.37 0.00 1.27
N GLY A 123 -9.84 -1.13 1.65
CA GLY A 123 -10.62 -2.10 2.38
C GLY A 123 -9.77 -3.27 2.80
N THR A 124 -10.44 -4.30 3.31
CA THR A 124 -9.79 -5.54 3.67
C THR A 124 -10.17 -6.61 2.68
N SER A 125 -9.28 -7.57 2.49
CA SER A 125 -9.51 -8.69 1.60
C SER A 125 -9.62 -9.95 2.45
N LEU A 126 -10.68 -10.70 2.27
CA LEU A 126 -10.92 -11.92 3.03
C LEU A 126 -10.94 -13.15 2.13
N ASP A 127 -10.36 -13.03 0.95
CA ASP A 127 -10.34 -14.12 0.04
C ASP A 127 -9.42 -15.21 0.58
N ARG A 128 -8.58 -15.81 -0.20
CA ARG A 128 -7.72 -16.86 0.29
C ARG A 128 -6.66 -16.37 1.22
N ARG A 129 -6.40 -15.09 1.19
CA ARG A 129 -5.44 -14.43 2.04
C ARG A 129 -6.12 -13.23 2.63
N ALA A 130 -5.91 -13.02 3.90
CA ALA A 130 -6.43 -11.81 4.52
C ALA A 130 -5.40 -10.72 4.39
N GLY A 131 -5.86 -9.52 4.20
CA GLY A 131 -4.95 -8.39 4.04
C GLY A 131 -5.71 -7.12 3.73
N TYR A 132 -4.96 -6.13 3.25
CA TYR A 132 -5.51 -4.83 2.95
C TYR A 132 -5.25 -4.49 1.50
N TRP A 133 -6.16 -3.73 0.91
CA TRP A 133 -5.93 -3.17 -0.41
C TRP A 133 -6.25 -1.68 -0.37
N LEU A 134 -5.63 -0.93 -1.25
CA LEU A 134 -5.95 0.48 -1.40
C LEU A 134 -5.78 0.91 -2.84
N GLU A 135 -6.42 2.00 -3.17
CA GLU A 135 -6.29 2.62 -4.48
C GLU A 135 -6.03 4.10 -4.32
N LEU A 136 -5.13 4.61 -5.14
CA LEU A 136 -4.81 6.02 -5.19
C LEU A 136 -5.06 6.51 -6.61
N GLU A 137 -5.90 7.53 -6.70
CA GLU A 137 -6.17 8.17 -7.96
C GLU A 137 -5.55 9.53 -7.91
N PRO A 138 -4.59 9.83 -8.75
CA PRO A 138 -3.97 11.15 -8.70
C PRO A 138 -4.99 12.24 -8.93
N ALA A 139 -4.77 13.37 -8.31
CA ALA A 139 -5.64 14.50 -8.54
C ALA A 139 -5.57 14.91 -10.00
N PRO A 140 -6.67 15.37 -10.56
CA PRO A 140 -6.63 15.83 -11.95
C PRO A 140 -5.70 17.02 -12.07
N GLU A 141 -5.05 17.12 -13.22
CA GLU A 141 -4.18 18.24 -13.43
C GLU A 141 -5.00 19.51 -13.55
N PRO A 142 -4.50 20.62 -13.05
CA PRO A 142 -5.24 21.86 -13.20
C PRO A 142 -5.31 22.25 -14.67
N PRO A 143 -6.34 22.97 -15.03
CA PRO A 143 -6.46 23.38 -16.41
C PRO A 143 -5.34 24.33 -16.79
N MET A 144 -4.90 24.23 -18.02
CA MET A 144 -3.87 25.11 -18.46
C MET A 144 -4.49 26.38 -18.95
N ASP A 145 -3.91 27.49 -18.60
CA ASP A 145 -4.47 28.78 -19.04
C ASP A 145 -3.75 29.38 -20.19
#